data_bd96d2ef237ff47ff1a881bd80c8c14d
#
_entry.id   bd96d2ef237ff47ff1a881bd80c8c14d
#
_cell.length_a   1.000
_cell.length_b   1.000
_cell.length_c   1.000
_cell.angle_alpha   90.00
_cell.angle_beta   90.00
_cell.angle_gamma   90.00
#
_symmetry.space_group_name_H-M   'P 1'
#
loop_
_entity.id
_entity.type
_entity.pdbx_description
1 polymer ?
#
loop_
_entity_poly.entity_id
_entity_poly.type
_entity_poly.pdbx_seq_one_letter_code
_entity_poly.pdbx_strand_id
1 'polypeptide(L)'
;MQLTATHYISLAVTLLVTLLPGLLAARRVKSADDYNVGGRSSGAGLVAGTIIGTIVGGAATVGTAQLGFKLGLTAWWFTLGSGIALLLMAAFYAVPLRRSSLTTVAEYLVTDYGKPAGWLATFSACAGIFFSIVASTLTALHLIAGLFGVPLLAAAAIVIAVTLLLVFFGGLSSSGMAGIFKIVLIFASIFVGGLLAYADMGHWQGLTQSFAAYPWFSLFGRGVEDGLVSLGSMIVGVIPTQTYVQALFSARDTKTAAVGCCAAALIVIPVGLPSVMIGMFMHLHHPEINSIDALPLYLVTYLPQWLGGIGLGTVLLSALGSIAGLALGVGTMISRDIVSKIWLKATAAGQLWASRLSVLAVSVAAMVFVFMHLDSSVLEWNYLSMALRGSGIFLPLTFCIFFPGRVRASMGVAAMGAGIFAALFWKHISPWEINSLLPALVYNLFFLLIGLAWGKKGE
;
A
#
# COMPACT_ATOMS: atom_id res chain seq x y z
N MET A 1 -18.32 -11.97 17.43
CA MET A 1 -18.19 -10.70 18.20
C MET A 1 -19.58 -10.20 18.56
N GLN A 2 -19.84 -9.81 19.83
CA GLN A 2 -21.14 -9.23 20.21
C GLN A 2 -21.03 -7.71 20.21
N LEU A 3 -21.61 -7.07 19.19
CA LEU A 3 -21.62 -5.62 19.04
C LEU A 3 -22.88 -5.04 19.67
N THR A 4 -22.74 -3.94 20.41
CA THR A 4 -23.85 -3.15 20.96
C THR A 4 -24.30 -2.08 19.98
N ALA A 5 -25.48 -1.47 20.22
CA ALA A 5 -25.97 -0.35 19.43
C ALA A 5 -24.96 0.81 19.36
N THR A 6 -24.24 1.07 20.48
CA THR A 6 -23.20 2.10 20.54
C THR A 6 -22.05 1.85 19.55
N HIS A 7 -21.60 0.59 19.40
CA HIS A 7 -20.60 0.22 18.40
C HIS A 7 -21.08 0.49 16.98
N TYR A 8 -22.32 0.11 16.64
CA TYR A 8 -22.86 0.36 15.30
C TYR A 8 -23.05 1.82 15.00
N ILE A 9 -23.52 2.64 15.96
CA ILE A 9 -23.72 4.07 15.80
C ILE A 9 -22.37 4.75 15.57
N SER A 10 -21.37 4.51 16.42
CA SER A 10 -20.06 5.14 16.30
C SER A 10 -19.31 4.69 15.04
N LEU A 11 -19.43 3.42 14.64
CA LEU A 11 -18.94 2.91 13.37
C LEU A 11 -19.58 3.65 12.19
N ALA A 12 -20.92 3.74 12.17
CA ALA A 12 -21.66 4.43 11.10
C ALA A 12 -21.29 5.92 11.01
N VAL A 13 -21.19 6.61 12.14
CA VAL A 13 -20.75 8.02 12.21
C VAL A 13 -19.31 8.15 11.65
N THR A 14 -18.42 7.25 12.01
CA THR A 14 -17.03 7.25 11.51
C THR A 14 -16.99 7.09 9.99
N LEU A 15 -17.77 6.17 9.44
CA LEU A 15 -17.88 5.97 7.99
C LEU A 15 -18.43 7.25 7.31
N LEU A 16 -19.51 7.82 7.83
CA LEU A 16 -20.14 9.02 7.27
C LEU A 16 -19.19 10.22 7.28
N VAL A 17 -18.56 10.51 8.43
CA VAL A 17 -17.63 11.64 8.58
C VAL A 17 -16.45 11.53 7.62
N THR A 18 -15.99 10.33 7.32
CA THR A 18 -14.84 10.12 6.43
C THR A 18 -15.23 10.06 4.95
N LEU A 19 -16.38 9.48 4.62
CA LEU A 19 -16.83 9.33 3.24
C LEU A 19 -17.38 10.64 2.65
N LEU A 20 -18.09 11.45 3.45
CA LEU A 20 -18.70 12.71 3.01
C LEU A 20 -17.70 13.69 2.35
N PRO A 21 -16.54 14.02 2.95
CA PRO A 21 -15.56 14.90 2.32
C PRO A 21 -15.03 14.37 1.00
N GLY A 22 -14.83 13.04 0.93
CA GLY A 22 -14.42 12.36 -0.31
C GLY A 22 -15.47 12.49 -1.41
N LEU A 23 -16.74 12.29 -1.11
CA LEU A 23 -17.85 12.45 -2.04
C LEU A 23 -18.05 13.91 -2.47
N LEU A 24 -17.83 14.86 -1.57
CA LEU A 24 -17.87 16.29 -1.92
C LEU A 24 -16.71 16.68 -2.85
N ALA A 25 -15.52 16.14 -2.63
CA ALA A 25 -14.38 16.33 -3.52
C ALA A 25 -14.63 15.76 -4.93
N ALA A 26 -15.43 14.70 -5.05
CA ALA A 26 -15.83 14.10 -6.30
C ALA A 26 -16.52 15.08 -7.28
N ARG A 27 -17.25 16.07 -6.76
CA ARG A 27 -17.94 17.10 -7.57
C ARG A 27 -16.97 18.00 -8.36
N ARG A 28 -15.68 18.01 -7.98
CA ARG A 28 -14.64 18.84 -8.64
C ARG A 28 -13.97 18.11 -9.81
N VAL A 29 -14.20 16.81 -9.98
CA VAL A 29 -13.60 16.00 -11.04
C VAL A 29 -14.37 16.20 -12.35
N LYS A 30 -13.76 16.91 -13.29
CA LYS A 30 -14.32 17.21 -14.62
C LYS A 30 -13.51 16.60 -15.77
N SER A 31 -12.25 16.23 -15.53
CA SER A 31 -11.34 15.69 -16.53
C SER A 31 -10.61 14.44 -16.03
N ALA A 32 -9.96 13.72 -16.96
CA ALA A 32 -9.08 12.61 -16.62
C ALA A 32 -7.86 13.07 -15.79
N ASP A 33 -7.36 14.28 -16.00
CA ASP A 33 -6.27 14.85 -15.20
C ASP A 33 -6.73 15.20 -13.77
N ASP A 34 -7.95 15.75 -13.62
CA ASP A 34 -8.51 15.95 -12.27
C ASP A 34 -8.67 14.62 -11.53
N TYR A 35 -9.13 13.59 -12.23
CA TYR A 35 -9.31 12.25 -11.68
C TYR A 35 -7.99 11.60 -11.27
N ASN A 36 -6.98 11.64 -12.15
CA ASN A 36 -5.72 10.92 -11.97
C ASN A 36 -4.71 11.69 -11.11
N VAL A 37 -4.54 13.00 -11.31
CA VAL A 37 -3.50 13.82 -10.63
C VAL A 37 -4.06 15.07 -9.91
N GLY A 38 -5.38 15.15 -9.70
CA GLY A 38 -5.99 16.25 -8.95
C GLY A 38 -5.69 17.65 -9.51
N GLY A 39 -5.53 17.79 -10.85
CA GLY A 39 -5.20 19.03 -11.53
C GLY A 39 -3.82 19.61 -11.14
N ARG A 40 -2.94 18.82 -10.54
CA ARG A 40 -1.57 19.20 -10.12
C ARG A 40 -1.52 20.38 -9.15
N SER A 41 -2.53 20.54 -8.32
CA SER A 41 -2.71 21.64 -7.37
C SER A 41 -2.65 21.22 -5.90
N SER A 42 -2.29 19.96 -5.64
CA SER A 42 -2.29 19.38 -4.28
C SER A 42 -1.29 20.07 -3.36
N GLY A 43 -1.76 20.49 -2.18
CA GLY A 43 -0.90 20.93 -1.09
C GLY A 43 -0.24 19.73 -0.37
N ALA A 44 0.75 20.00 0.49
CA ALA A 44 1.50 18.97 1.20
C ALA A 44 0.62 18.02 2.04
N GLY A 45 -0.44 18.55 2.68
CA GLY A 45 -1.40 17.75 3.44
C GLY A 45 -2.17 16.75 2.56
N LEU A 46 -2.58 17.15 1.34
CA LEU A 46 -3.28 16.25 0.42
C LEU A 46 -2.33 15.21 -0.17
N VAL A 47 -1.08 15.56 -0.47
CA VAL A 47 -0.04 14.61 -0.88
C VAL A 47 0.19 13.57 0.22
N ALA A 48 0.42 14.02 1.46
CA ALA A 48 0.58 13.13 2.61
C ALA A 48 -0.67 12.25 2.81
N GLY A 49 -1.87 12.84 2.78
CA GLY A 49 -3.14 12.13 2.92
C GLY A 49 -3.34 11.06 1.87
N THR A 50 -2.98 11.31 0.61
CA THR A 50 -3.06 10.32 -0.48
C THR A 50 -2.11 9.15 -0.23
N ILE A 51 -0.85 9.43 0.15
CA ILE A 51 0.14 8.40 0.46
C ILE A 51 -0.33 7.57 1.66
N ILE A 52 -0.66 8.20 2.77
CA ILE A 52 -1.09 7.52 4.01
C ILE A 52 -2.42 6.81 3.79
N GLY A 53 -3.35 7.45 3.09
CA GLY A 53 -4.65 6.87 2.74
C GLY A 53 -4.54 5.53 2.04
N THR A 54 -3.49 5.33 1.28
CA THR A 54 -3.23 4.10 0.52
C THR A 54 -2.32 3.11 1.28
N ILE A 55 -1.23 3.58 1.90
CA ILE A 55 -0.24 2.72 2.54
C ILE A 55 -0.71 2.18 3.90
N VAL A 56 -1.42 3.00 4.68
CA VAL A 56 -1.98 2.59 5.96
C VAL A 56 -3.32 1.91 5.73
N GLY A 57 -3.27 0.68 5.24
CA GLY A 57 -4.43 -0.17 4.96
C GLY A 57 -4.58 -1.31 5.94
N GLY A 58 -5.23 -2.37 5.49
CA GLY A 58 -5.38 -3.61 6.26
C GLY A 58 -4.06 -4.21 6.72
N ALA A 59 -3.00 -4.12 5.91
CA ALA A 59 -1.68 -4.61 6.27
C ALA A 59 -1.04 -3.82 7.43
N ALA A 60 -1.15 -2.49 7.41
CA ALA A 60 -0.58 -1.63 8.46
C ALA A 60 -1.34 -1.70 9.80
N THR A 61 -2.56 -2.20 9.81
CA THR A 61 -3.43 -2.33 10.97
C THR A 61 -3.63 -3.80 11.35
N VAL A 62 -4.58 -4.48 10.72
CA VAL A 62 -4.91 -5.89 11.02
C VAL A 62 -3.73 -6.82 10.73
N GLY A 63 -3.06 -6.67 9.60
CA GLY A 63 -1.91 -7.52 9.24
C GLY A 63 -0.74 -7.36 10.21
N THR A 64 -0.48 -6.12 10.67
CA THR A 64 0.56 -5.86 11.69
C THR A 64 0.16 -6.45 13.05
N ALA A 65 -1.11 -6.34 13.46
CA ALA A 65 -1.59 -6.99 14.68
C ALA A 65 -1.57 -8.53 14.56
N GLN A 66 -1.95 -9.07 13.39
CA GLN A 66 -1.90 -10.50 13.09
C GLN A 66 -0.47 -11.08 13.25
N LEU A 67 0.53 -10.40 12.72
CA LEU A 67 1.92 -10.84 12.86
C LEU A 67 2.46 -10.52 14.26
N GLY A 68 2.05 -9.40 14.88
CA GLY A 68 2.37 -9.04 16.25
C GLY A 68 1.86 -10.07 17.26
N PHE A 69 0.66 -10.63 17.02
CA PHE A 69 0.11 -11.75 17.78
C PHE A 69 1.00 -13.00 17.73
N LYS A 70 1.65 -13.26 16.59
CA LYS A 70 2.49 -14.44 16.39
C LYS A 70 3.93 -14.27 16.85
N LEU A 71 4.53 -13.10 16.60
CA LEU A 71 5.98 -12.89 16.66
C LEU A 71 6.40 -11.52 17.21
N GLY A 72 5.49 -10.73 17.75
CA GLY A 72 5.80 -9.46 18.40
C GLY A 72 6.35 -8.39 17.47
N LEU A 73 7.46 -7.74 17.88
CA LEU A 73 7.98 -6.50 17.29
C LEU A 73 8.42 -6.61 15.82
N THR A 74 8.73 -7.80 15.34
CA THR A 74 9.10 -8.03 13.92
C THR A 74 8.00 -7.57 12.96
N ALA A 75 6.74 -7.53 13.41
CA ALA A 75 5.60 -7.03 12.63
C ALA A 75 5.71 -5.54 12.28
N TRP A 76 6.48 -4.78 13.03
CA TRP A 76 6.68 -3.36 12.80
C TRP A 76 7.43 -3.04 11.49
N TRP A 77 8.17 -4.00 10.94
CA TRP A 77 8.90 -3.79 9.66
C TRP A 77 8.02 -3.26 8.55
N PHE A 78 6.73 -3.59 8.51
CA PHE A 78 5.85 -3.10 7.47
C PHE A 78 5.72 -1.56 7.48
N THR A 79 5.42 -0.95 8.62
CA THR A 79 5.26 0.50 8.73
C THR A 79 6.58 1.23 8.92
N LEU A 80 7.53 0.65 9.66
CA LEU A 80 8.88 1.19 9.80
C LEU A 80 9.60 1.24 8.46
N GLY A 81 9.64 0.13 7.73
CA GLY A 81 10.27 0.04 6.41
C GLY A 81 9.59 0.92 5.38
N SER A 82 8.25 1.00 5.41
CA SER A 82 7.50 1.94 4.57
C SER A 82 7.86 3.39 4.85
N GLY A 83 7.98 3.78 6.11
CA GLY A 83 8.38 5.13 6.49
C GLY A 83 9.81 5.45 6.07
N ILE A 84 10.75 4.52 6.23
CA ILE A 84 12.12 4.67 5.74
C ILE A 84 12.12 4.84 4.21
N ALA A 85 11.36 4.02 3.49
CA ALA A 85 11.22 4.14 2.05
C ALA A 85 10.65 5.50 1.61
N LEU A 86 9.65 6.03 2.33
CA LEU A 86 9.08 7.35 2.07
C LEU A 86 10.06 8.49 2.39
N LEU A 87 10.91 8.36 3.42
CA LEU A 87 11.99 9.33 3.67
C LEU A 87 13.00 9.35 2.53
N LEU A 88 13.43 8.18 2.05
CA LEU A 88 14.29 8.06 0.86
C LEU A 88 13.60 8.63 -0.37
N MET A 89 12.30 8.37 -0.54
CA MET A 89 11.51 8.90 -1.64
C MET A 89 11.42 10.43 -1.57
N ALA A 90 11.22 11.02 -0.40
CA ALA A 90 11.18 12.46 -0.19
C ALA A 90 12.53 13.12 -0.51
N ALA A 91 13.64 12.50 -0.06
CA ALA A 91 14.97 13.04 -0.21
C ALA A 91 15.50 12.96 -1.66
N PHE A 92 15.26 11.85 -2.34
CA PHE A 92 15.95 11.55 -3.60
C PHE A 92 15.04 11.50 -4.83
N TYR A 93 13.75 11.18 -4.68
CA TYR A 93 12.86 10.90 -5.82
C TYR A 93 11.78 11.98 -6.01
N ALA A 94 11.33 12.64 -4.93
CA ALA A 94 10.20 13.56 -5.01
C ALA A 94 10.45 14.73 -5.96
N VAL A 95 11.65 15.32 -5.94
CA VAL A 95 11.99 16.47 -6.79
C VAL A 95 12.07 16.07 -8.26
N PRO A 96 12.87 15.07 -8.69
CA PRO A 96 12.95 14.71 -10.11
C PRO A 96 11.61 14.20 -10.65
N LEU A 97 10.87 13.39 -9.89
CA LEU A 97 9.55 12.92 -10.32
C LEU A 97 8.59 14.10 -10.54
N ARG A 98 8.47 15.02 -9.58
CA ARG A 98 7.56 16.16 -9.73
C ARG A 98 7.94 17.09 -10.88
N ARG A 99 9.24 17.30 -11.13
CA ARG A 99 9.73 18.13 -12.25
C ARG A 99 9.37 17.57 -13.62
N SER A 100 9.28 16.24 -13.76
CA SER A 100 9.00 15.60 -15.05
C SER A 100 7.61 15.95 -15.62
N SER A 101 6.67 16.37 -14.76
CA SER A 101 5.28 16.66 -15.14
C SER A 101 4.56 15.48 -15.81
N LEU A 102 5.01 14.26 -15.59
CA LEU A 102 4.39 13.01 -16.06
C LEU A 102 3.22 12.59 -15.18
N THR A 103 2.56 11.50 -15.51
CA THR A 103 1.40 10.97 -14.76
C THR A 103 1.65 9.58 -14.21
N THR A 104 2.48 8.77 -14.87
CA THR A 104 2.79 7.41 -14.44
C THR A 104 4.30 7.18 -14.32
N VAL A 105 4.67 6.20 -13.47
CA VAL A 105 6.06 5.77 -13.36
C VAL A 105 6.53 5.10 -14.65
N ALA A 106 5.62 4.45 -15.36
CA ALA A 106 5.91 3.84 -16.65
C ALA A 106 6.26 4.90 -17.71
N GLU A 107 5.54 6.04 -17.74
CA GLU A 107 5.90 7.18 -18.60
C GLU A 107 7.31 7.68 -18.30
N TYR A 108 7.71 7.73 -17.03
CA TYR A 108 9.06 8.16 -16.64
C TYR A 108 10.15 7.22 -17.19
N LEU A 109 9.95 5.90 -17.09
CA LEU A 109 10.91 4.91 -17.62
C LEU A 109 11.00 4.92 -19.15
N VAL A 110 9.92 5.29 -19.83
CA VAL A 110 9.90 5.43 -21.31
C VAL A 110 10.85 6.53 -21.77
N THR A 111 11.10 7.57 -20.99
CA THR A 111 12.00 8.67 -21.38
C THR A 111 13.43 8.18 -21.66
N ASP A 112 13.92 7.21 -20.91
CA ASP A 112 15.28 6.71 -21.03
C ASP A 112 15.39 5.35 -21.75
N TYR A 113 14.42 4.46 -21.52
CA TYR A 113 14.48 3.07 -22.01
C TYR A 113 13.51 2.76 -23.15
N GLY A 114 12.67 3.73 -23.54
CA GLY A 114 11.74 3.60 -24.66
C GLY A 114 10.46 2.80 -24.33
N LYS A 115 9.60 2.63 -25.35
CA LYS A 115 8.27 2.03 -25.23
C LYS A 115 8.22 0.65 -24.57
N PRO A 116 9.16 -0.30 -24.83
CA PRO A 116 9.11 -1.61 -24.17
C PRO A 116 9.22 -1.53 -22.65
N ALA A 117 10.02 -0.59 -22.11
CA ALA A 117 10.12 -0.37 -20.67
C ALA A 117 8.78 0.05 -20.06
N GLY A 118 8.01 0.88 -20.76
CA GLY A 118 6.67 1.27 -20.33
C GLY A 118 5.74 0.08 -20.13
N TRP A 119 5.73 -0.87 -21.07
CA TRP A 119 4.91 -2.09 -20.96
C TRP A 119 5.31 -2.96 -19.78
N LEU A 120 6.62 -3.20 -19.60
CA LEU A 120 7.14 -3.99 -18.47
C LEU A 120 6.85 -3.31 -17.14
N ALA A 121 7.01 -1.98 -17.06
CA ALA A 121 6.69 -1.22 -15.86
C ALA A 121 5.21 -1.31 -15.49
N THR A 122 4.33 -1.09 -16.46
CA THR A 122 2.88 -1.19 -16.25
C THR A 122 2.48 -2.60 -15.81
N PHE A 123 3.01 -3.65 -16.45
CA PHE A 123 2.76 -5.02 -16.05
C PHE A 123 3.22 -5.30 -14.61
N SER A 124 4.48 -4.99 -14.29
CA SER A 124 5.07 -5.21 -12.97
C SER A 124 4.34 -4.46 -11.87
N ALA A 125 4.00 -3.18 -12.12
CA ALA A 125 3.25 -2.36 -11.19
C ALA A 125 1.83 -2.88 -10.97
N CYS A 126 1.08 -3.19 -12.03
CA CYS A 126 -0.28 -3.70 -11.94
C CYS A 126 -0.32 -5.06 -11.22
N ALA A 127 0.58 -5.98 -11.57
CA ALA A 127 0.68 -7.30 -10.92
C ALA A 127 1.02 -7.15 -9.43
N GLY A 128 1.98 -6.28 -9.09
CA GLY A 128 2.33 -6.02 -7.71
C GLY A 128 1.18 -5.37 -6.94
N ILE A 129 0.56 -4.31 -7.48
CA ILE A 129 -0.56 -3.61 -6.82
C ILE A 129 -1.75 -4.55 -6.60
N PHE A 130 -2.00 -5.48 -7.51
CA PHE A 130 -3.02 -6.51 -7.37
C PHE A 130 -2.92 -7.26 -6.04
N PHE A 131 -1.73 -7.73 -5.66
CA PHE A 131 -1.54 -8.43 -4.38
C PHE A 131 -1.69 -7.53 -3.14
N SER A 132 -1.40 -6.23 -3.24
CA SER A 132 -1.75 -5.30 -2.15
C SER A 132 -3.27 -5.08 -2.03
N ILE A 133 -3.99 -5.09 -3.14
CA ILE A 133 -5.46 -5.05 -3.14
C ILE A 133 -6.00 -6.34 -2.51
N VAL A 134 -5.47 -7.51 -2.86
CA VAL A 134 -5.81 -8.81 -2.26
C VAL A 134 -5.67 -8.77 -0.73
N ALA A 135 -4.53 -8.29 -0.23
CA ALA A 135 -4.27 -8.17 1.21
C ALA A 135 -5.31 -7.29 1.94
N SER A 136 -5.62 -6.13 1.34
CA SER A 136 -6.62 -5.21 1.92
C SER A 136 -8.05 -5.75 1.78
N THR A 137 -8.34 -6.46 0.70
CA THR A 137 -9.64 -7.11 0.46
C THR A 137 -9.87 -8.25 1.45
N LEU A 138 -8.85 -9.06 1.74
CA LEU A 138 -8.91 -10.11 2.76
C LEU A 138 -9.28 -9.53 4.13
N THR A 139 -8.62 -8.44 4.54
CA THR A 139 -8.94 -7.71 5.77
C THR A 139 -10.39 -7.20 5.77
N ALA A 140 -10.81 -6.51 4.71
CA ALA A 140 -12.15 -5.92 4.63
C ALA A 140 -13.25 -6.98 4.64
N LEU A 141 -13.02 -8.10 3.94
CA LEU A 141 -13.95 -9.22 3.86
C LEU A 141 -14.18 -9.86 5.22
N HIS A 142 -13.10 -10.24 5.93
CA HIS A 142 -13.19 -10.82 7.28
C HIS A 142 -13.86 -9.86 8.26
N LEU A 143 -13.49 -8.58 8.21
CA LEU A 143 -14.03 -7.57 9.10
C LEU A 143 -15.55 -7.40 8.89
N ILE A 144 -16.01 -7.23 7.64
CA ILE A 144 -17.45 -7.08 7.35
C ILE A 144 -18.23 -8.35 7.72
N ALA A 145 -17.73 -9.51 7.33
CA ALA A 145 -18.39 -10.77 7.65
C ALA A 145 -18.50 -10.99 9.17
N GLY A 146 -17.41 -10.73 9.91
CA GLY A 146 -17.37 -10.89 11.37
C GLY A 146 -18.20 -9.85 12.14
N LEU A 147 -18.22 -8.59 11.67
CA LEU A 147 -18.96 -7.50 12.34
C LEU A 147 -20.49 -7.61 12.15
N PHE A 148 -20.91 -7.94 10.93
CA PHE A 148 -22.34 -7.92 10.58
C PHE A 148 -22.97 -9.31 10.58
N GLY A 149 -22.18 -10.37 10.80
CA GLY A 149 -22.66 -11.76 10.76
C GLY A 149 -23.24 -12.17 9.41
N VAL A 150 -22.78 -11.52 8.32
CA VAL A 150 -23.29 -11.78 6.97
C VAL A 150 -22.45 -12.85 6.26
N PRO A 151 -23.04 -13.59 5.30
CA PRO A 151 -22.28 -14.52 4.48
C PRO A 151 -21.17 -13.81 3.71
N LEU A 152 -20.05 -14.52 3.47
CA LEU A 152 -18.87 -13.96 2.77
C LEU A 152 -19.22 -13.32 1.42
N LEU A 153 -20.18 -13.87 0.68
CA LEU A 153 -20.62 -13.32 -0.59
C LEU A 153 -21.29 -11.93 -0.44
N ALA A 154 -22.10 -11.77 0.60
CA ALA A 154 -22.72 -10.47 0.92
C ALA A 154 -21.65 -9.45 1.38
N ALA A 155 -20.71 -9.88 2.22
CA ALA A 155 -19.57 -9.06 2.61
C ALA A 155 -18.75 -8.63 1.39
N ALA A 156 -18.49 -9.51 0.44
CA ALA A 156 -17.78 -9.22 -0.81
C ALA A 156 -18.51 -8.16 -1.65
N ALA A 157 -19.82 -8.28 -1.80
CA ALA A 157 -20.63 -7.29 -2.51
C ALA A 157 -20.54 -5.90 -1.85
N ILE A 158 -20.57 -5.84 -0.52
CA ILE A 158 -20.40 -4.60 0.25
C ILE A 158 -19.00 -4.00 0.02
N VAL A 159 -17.93 -4.81 0.11
CA VAL A 159 -16.55 -4.36 -0.14
C VAL A 159 -16.43 -3.73 -1.52
N ILE A 160 -16.90 -4.41 -2.55
CA ILE A 160 -16.83 -3.90 -3.94
C ILE A 160 -17.66 -2.62 -4.07
N ALA A 161 -18.89 -2.59 -3.58
CA ALA A 161 -19.76 -1.43 -3.68
C ALA A 161 -19.16 -0.19 -3.01
N VAL A 162 -18.65 -0.33 -1.79
CA VAL A 162 -18.04 0.79 -1.07
C VAL A 162 -16.72 1.23 -1.72
N THR A 163 -15.91 0.30 -2.21
CA THR A 163 -14.67 0.64 -2.96
C THR A 163 -14.99 1.47 -4.20
N LEU A 164 -16.01 1.08 -4.96
CA LEU A 164 -16.45 1.83 -6.13
C LEU A 164 -16.97 3.22 -5.78
N LEU A 165 -17.74 3.35 -4.70
CA LEU A 165 -18.21 4.65 -4.22
C LEU A 165 -17.06 5.58 -3.86
N LEU A 166 -15.99 5.05 -3.25
CA LEU A 166 -14.82 5.84 -2.86
C LEU A 166 -14.03 6.39 -4.05
N VAL A 167 -13.86 5.59 -5.11
CA VAL A 167 -12.93 5.91 -6.20
C VAL A 167 -13.64 6.34 -7.47
N PHE A 168 -14.78 5.73 -7.79
CA PHE A 168 -15.41 5.85 -9.10
C PHE A 168 -15.76 7.31 -9.46
N PHE A 169 -16.12 8.10 -8.48
CA PHE A 169 -16.49 9.50 -8.67
C PHE A 169 -15.41 10.51 -8.35
N GLY A 170 -14.58 10.27 -7.31
CA GLY A 170 -13.72 11.28 -6.72
C GLY A 170 -12.23 11.21 -7.07
N GLY A 171 -11.75 10.11 -7.62
CA GLY A 171 -10.35 9.94 -8.01
C GLY A 171 -9.35 10.23 -6.88
N LEU A 172 -8.21 10.84 -7.22
CA LEU A 172 -7.10 11.11 -6.31
C LEU A 172 -7.47 12.05 -5.15
N SER A 173 -8.23 13.11 -5.43
CA SER A 173 -8.60 14.10 -4.41
C SER A 173 -9.51 13.52 -3.32
N SER A 174 -10.44 12.63 -3.70
CA SER A 174 -11.29 11.90 -2.76
C SER A 174 -10.48 10.97 -1.87
N SER A 175 -9.57 10.20 -2.47
CA SER A 175 -8.67 9.30 -1.76
C SER A 175 -7.78 10.04 -0.76
N GLY A 176 -7.23 11.20 -1.15
CA GLY A 176 -6.38 12.02 -0.28
C GLY A 176 -7.13 12.64 0.90
N MET A 177 -8.34 13.14 0.68
CA MET A 177 -9.19 13.69 1.77
C MET A 177 -9.58 12.58 2.76
N ALA A 178 -10.04 11.43 2.28
CA ALA A 178 -10.32 10.28 3.13
C ALA A 178 -9.09 9.85 3.95
N GLY A 179 -7.89 9.91 3.35
CA GLY A 179 -6.63 9.61 4.01
C GLY A 179 -6.33 10.56 5.19
N ILE A 180 -6.58 11.86 5.06
CA ILE A 180 -6.38 12.83 6.15
C ILE A 180 -7.29 12.50 7.34
N PHE A 181 -8.57 12.28 7.12
CA PHE A 181 -9.51 11.93 8.20
C PHE A 181 -9.13 10.60 8.84
N LYS A 182 -8.74 9.62 8.02
CA LYS A 182 -8.32 8.30 8.51
C LYS A 182 -7.16 8.38 9.50
N ILE A 183 -6.16 9.26 9.27
CA ILE A 183 -5.04 9.44 10.19
C ILE A 183 -5.53 9.85 11.58
N VAL A 184 -6.37 10.87 11.64
CA VAL A 184 -6.92 11.38 12.91
C VAL A 184 -7.63 10.25 13.66
N LEU A 185 -8.44 9.47 12.96
CA LEU A 185 -9.21 8.37 13.56
C LEU A 185 -8.33 7.21 14.01
N ILE A 186 -7.24 6.88 13.27
CA ILE A 186 -6.26 5.87 13.67
C ILE A 186 -5.59 6.27 14.98
N PHE A 187 -5.13 7.52 15.10
CA PHE A 187 -4.51 8.00 16.33
C PHE A 187 -5.52 8.06 17.49
N ALA A 188 -6.75 8.46 17.23
CA ALA A 188 -7.79 8.52 18.26
C ALA A 188 -8.25 7.15 18.78
N SER A 189 -8.15 6.09 17.98
CA SER A 189 -8.67 4.76 18.34
C SER A 189 -7.57 3.70 18.49
N ILE A 190 -6.84 3.39 17.42
CA ILE A 190 -5.86 2.29 17.44
C ILE A 190 -4.64 2.66 18.28
N PHE A 191 -4.18 3.92 18.22
CA PHE A 191 -3.04 4.36 19.02
C PHE A 191 -3.39 4.38 20.51
N VAL A 192 -4.55 4.89 20.86
CA VAL A 192 -5.06 4.85 22.25
C VAL A 192 -5.24 3.40 22.71
N GLY A 193 -5.84 2.53 21.86
CA GLY A 193 -5.98 1.10 22.15
C GLY A 193 -4.63 0.41 22.40
N GLY A 194 -3.62 0.70 21.59
CA GLY A 194 -2.27 0.15 21.80
C GLY A 194 -1.58 0.62 23.08
N LEU A 195 -1.80 1.89 23.47
CA LEU A 195 -1.32 2.42 24.75
C LEU A 195 -2.01 1.76 25.94
N LEU A 196 -3.32 1.53 25.87
CA LEU A 196 -4.08 0.82 26.90
C LEU A 196 -3.61 -0.64 26.98
N ALA A 197 -3.46 -1.34 25.85
CA ALA A 197 -2.92 -2.69 25.83
C ALA A 197 -1.52 -2.77 26.47
N TYR A 198 -0.66 -1.78 26.19
CA TYR A 198 0.66 -1.69 26.82
C TYR A 198 0.59 -1.46 28.34
N ALA A 199 -0.33 -0.61 28.79
CA ALA A 199 -0.54 -0.36 30.22
C ALA A 199 -1.11 -1.58 30.95
N ASP A 200 -2.10 -2.26 30.36
CA ASP A 200 -2.76 -3.44 30.91
C ASP A 200 -1.81 -4.66 31.00
N MET A 201 -0.80 -4.73 30.11
CA MET A 201 0.29 -5.71 30.21
C MET A 201 1.33 -5.39 31.31
N GLY A 202 1.15 -4.33 32.09
CA GLY A 202 2.08 -3.93 33.14
C GLY A 202 3.29 -3.16 32.63
N HIS A 203 3.15 -2.42 31.54
CA HIS A 203 4.21 -1.63 30.92
C HIS A 203 5.41 -2.49 30.51
N TRP A 204 6.60 -1.91 30.49
CA TRP A 204 7.83 -2.63 30.12
C TRP A 204 8.15 -3.82 31.03
N GLN A 205 7.92 -3.68 32.33
CA GLN A 205 8.20 -4.75 33.29
C GLN A 205 7.30 -5.98 33.08
N GLY A 206 6.00 -5.77 32.93
CA GLY A 206 5.06 -6.86 32.67
C GLY A 206 5.31 -7.54 31.32
N LEU A 207 5.65 -6.76 30.28
CA LEU A 207 6.00 -7.31 28.97
C LEU A 207 7.23 -8.23 29.06
N THR A 208 8.31 -7.81 29.72
CA THR A 208 9.54 -8.61 29.85
C THR A 208 9.39 -9.83 30.74
N GLN A 209 8.38 -9.86 31.60
CA GLN A 209 8.00 -11.05 32.37
C GLN A 209 7.16 -12.04 31.59
N SER A 210 6.30 -11.54 30.68
CA SER A 210 5.34 -12.34 29.92
C SER A 210 5.92 -12.91 28.64
N PHE A 211 6.89 -12.24 28.04
CA PHE A 211 7.49 -12.60 26.77
C PHE A 211 8.99 -12.77 26.85
N ALA A 212 9.53 -13.78 26.19
CA ALA A 212 10.97 -13.94 26.02
C ALA A 212 11.54 -12.78 25.18
N ALA A 213 12.79 -12.37 25.47
CA ALA A 213 13.43 -11.30 24.72
C ALA A 213 13.45 -11.57 23.21
N TYR A 214 13.73 -12.82 22.83
CA TYR A 214 13.66 -13.29 21.45
C TYR A 214 12.56 -14.37 21.34
N PRO A 215 11.70 -14.33 20.31
CA PRO A 215 11.68 -13.39 19.17
C PRO A 215 10.92 -12.06 19.43
N TRP A 216 10.23 -11.90 20.56
CA TRP A 216 9.13 -10.93 20.76
C TRP A 216 9.58 -9.46 20.70
N PHE A 217 10.76 -9.13 21.23
CA PHE A 217 11.27 -7.73 21.24
C PHE A 217 12.32 -7.49 20.16
N SER A 218 12.51 -8.43 19.24
CA SER A 218 13.46 -8.29 18.15
C SER A 218 12.77 -7.91 16.86
N LEU A 219 13.30 -6.91 16.16
CA LEU A 219 12.93 -6.64 14.76
C LEU A 219 13.31 -7.83 13.86
N PHE A 220 14.29 -8.63 14.27
CA PHE A 220 14.76 -9.82 13.57
C PHE A 220 14.20 -11.12 14.18
N GLY A 221 13.01 -11.07 14.78
CA GLY A 221 12.37 -12.23 15.41
C GLY A 221 12.08 -13.41 14.46
N ARG A 222 12.10 -13.16 13.14
CA ARG A 222 12.01 -14.19 12.08
C ARG A 222 13.39 -14.58 11.50
N GLY A 223 14.46 -14.09 12.08
CA GLY A 223 15.80 -14.19 11.54
C GLY A 223 16.30 -12.91 10.86
N VAL A 224 17.62 -12.77 10.76
CA VAL A 224 18.24 -11.57 10.17
C VAL A 224 17.93 -11.45 8.68
N GLU A 225 17.94 -12.56 7.96
CA GLU A 225 17.62 -12.59 6.52
C GLU A 225 16.19 -12.07 6.27
N ASP A 226 15.20 -12.63 6.96
CA ASP A 226 13.79 -12.21 6.83
C ASP A 226 13.58 -10.73 7.18
N GLY A 227 14.27 -10.22 8.21
CA GLY A 227 14.20 -8.82 8.59
C GLY A 227 14.77 -7.89 7.52
N LEU A 228 15.94 -8.23 6.96
CA LEU A 228 16.57 -7.47 5.87
C LEU A 228 15.75 -7.54 4.57
N VAL A 229 15.19 -8.71 4.25
CA VAL A 229 14.29 -8.87 3.10
C VAL A 229 13.01 -8.06 3.30
N SER A 230 12.45 -8.04 4.51
CA SER A 230 11.27 -7.22 4.83
C SER A 230 11.55 -5.73 4.63
N LEU A 231 12.66 -5.22 5.18
CA LEU A 231 13.07 -3.83 4.95
C LEU A 231 13.35 -3.55 3.47
N GLY A 232 14.12 -4.41 2.81
CA GLY A 232 14.43 -4.30 1.38
C GLY A 232 13.17 -4.26 0.53
N SER A 233 12.23 -5.18 0.79
CA SER A 233 10.94 -5.23 0.08
C SER A 233 10.16 -3.94 0.23
N MET A 234 10.14 -3.33 1.43
CA MET A 234 9.48 -2.04 1.63
C MET A 234 10.16 -0.93 0.83
N ILE A 235 11.49 -0.82 0.88
CA ILE A 235 12.20 0.24 0.14
C ILE A 235 11.96 0.10 -1.37
N VAL A 236 12.22 -1.08 -1.92
CA VAL A 236 12.14 -1.30 -3.37
C VAL A 236 10.71 -1.31 -3.90
N GLY A 237 9.73 -1.64 -3.06
CA GLY A 237 8.33 -1.71 -3.45
C GLY A 237 7.57 -0.39 -3.25
N VAL A 238 7.84 0.36 -2.19
CA VAL A 238 7.14 1.62 -1.89
C VAL A 238 7.55 2.71 -2.88
N ILE A 239 8.84 2.89 -3.13
CA ILE A 239 9.35 3.97 -3.98
C ILE A 239 8.73 3.97 -5.40
N PRO A 240 8.66 2.84 -6.12
CA PRO A 240 8.08 2.82 -7.47
C PRO A 240 6.55 2.63 -7.48
N THR A 241 5.88 2.63 -6.32
CA THR A 241 4.43 2.42 -6.29
C THR A 241 3.69 3.57 -6.96
N GLN A 242 2.96 3.25 -8.03
CA GLN A 242 2.26 4.24 -8.86
C GLN A 242 1.43 5.23 -8.04
N THR A 243 0.67 4.79 -7.06
CA THR A 243 -0.21 5.67 -6.28
C THR A 243 0.57 6.71 -5.46
N TYR A 244 1.75 6.34 -4.93
CA TYR A 244 2.59 7.27 -4.17
C TYR A 244 3.32 8.24 -5.10
N VAL A 245 3.83 7.73 -6.23
CA VAL A 245 4.41 8.56 -7.31
C VAL A 245 3.36 9.52 -7.86
N GLN A 246 2.13 9.06 -8.05
CA GLN A 246 1.00 9.87 -8.51
C GLN A 246 0.64 10.99 -7.53
N ALA A 247 0.75 10.74 -6.21
CA ALA A 247 0.62 11.78 -5.19
C ALA A 247 1.70 12.87 -5.33
N LEU A 248 2.95 12.48 -5.62
CA LEU A 248 4.02 13.44 -5.90
C LEU A 248 3.75 14.24 -7.18
N PHE A 249 3.29 13.60 -8.25
CA PHE A 249 2.92 14.26 -9.50
C PHE A 249 1.77 15.26 -9.33
N SER A 250 0.87 15.02 -8.37
CA SER A 250 -0.27 15.90 -8.07
C SER A 250 0.11 17.18 -7.33
N ALA A 251 1.28 17.22 -6.68
CA ALA A 251 1.71 18.34 -5.87
C ALA A 251 1.85 19.62 -6.72
N ARG A 252 1.52 20.78 -6.15
CA ARG A 252 1.64 22.06 -6.83
C ARG A 252 3.07 22.43 -7.23
N ASP A 253 4.07 22.02 -6.43
CA ASP A 253 5.49 22.26 -6.67
C ASP A 253 6.37 21.15 -6.04
N THR A 254 7.67 21.17 -6.33
CA THR A 254 8.64 20.15 -5.88
C THR A 254 8.84 20.15 -4.37
N LYS A 255 8.79 21.32 -3.70
CA LYS A 255 8.91 21.44 -2.26
C LYS A 255 7.69 20.81 -1.58
N THR A 256 6.50 21.10 -2.08
CA THR A 256 5.24 20.52 -1.61
C THR A 256 5.24 19.00 -1.74
N ALA A 257 5.76 18.45 -2.83
CA ALA A 257 5.90 17.00 -3.02
C ALA A 257 6.82 16.38 -1.96
N ALA A 258 8.02 16.94 -1.78
CA ALA A 258 8.98 16.43 -0.79
C ALA A 258 8.47 16.55 0.66
N VAL A 259 7.92 17.71 1.03
CA VAL A 259 7.36 17.94 2.38
C VAL A 259 6.17 17.02 2.65
N GLY A 260 5.26 16.84 1.68
CA GLY A 260 4.13 15.93 1.83
C GLY A 260 4.55 14.48 1.99
N CYS A 261 5.56 14.03 1.23
CA CYS A 261 6.11 12.69 1.34
C CYS A 261 6.83 12.48 2.69
N CYS A 262 7.62 13.45 3.15
CA CYS A 262 8.28 13.41 4.47
C CYS A 262 7.26 13.38 5.61
N ALA A 263 6.22 14.20 5.55
CA ALA A 263 5.13 14.17 6.53
C ALA A 263 4.43 12.81 6.57
N ALA A 264 4.19 12.21 5.40
CA ALA A 264 3.64 10.86 5.33
C ALA A 264 4.55 9.83 6.02
N ALA A 265 5.87 9.90 5.80
CA ALA A 265 6.83 9.00 6.42
C ALA A 265 6.80 9.07 7.95
N LEU A 266 6.85 10.27 8.51
CA LEU A 266 6.84 10.50 9.97
C LEU A 266 5.56 9.99 10.63
N ILE A 267 4.44 10.03 9.92
CA ILE A 267 3.16 9.52 10.42
C ILE A 267 3.07 8.00 10.28
N VAL A 268 3.55 7.43 9.17
CA VAL A 268 3.46 5.98 8.91
C VAL A 268 4.33 5.16 9.86
N ILE A 269 5.52 5.64 10.23
CA ILE A 269 6.45 4.91 11.11
C ILE A 269 5.76 4.46 12.41
N PRO A 270 5.15 5.33 13.23
CA PRO A 270 4.60 4.93 14.52
C PRO A 270 3.27 4.18 14.43
N VAL A 271 2.55 4.23 13.29
CA VAL A 271 1.20 3.65 13.16
C VAL A 271 1.16 2.15 13.42
N GLY A 272 2.22 1.40 13.11
CA GLY A 272 2.24 -0.04 13.32
C GLY A 272 2.45 -0.47 14.77
N LEU A 273 3.14 0.33 15.59
CA LEU A 273 3.46 -0.05 16.98
C LEU A 273 2.23 -0.34 17.84
N PRO A 274 1.17 0.49 17.84
CA PRO A 274 -0.05 0.18 18.58
C PRO A 274 -0.68 -1.15 18.14
N SER A 275 -0.69 -1.45 16.85
CA SER A 275 -1.20 -2.72 16.34
C SER A 275 -0.36 -3.91 16.81
N VAL A 276 0.97 -3.76 16.88
CA VAL A 276 1.86 -4.79 17.48
C VAL A 276 1.50 -5.02 18.94
N MET A 277 1.37 -3.95 19.74
CA MET A 277 1.02 -4.05 21.16
C MET A 277 -0.32 -4.75 21.37
N ILE A 278 -1.34 -4.39 20.58
CA ILE A 278 -2.64 -5.08 20.61
C ILE A 278 -2.49 -6.55 20.23
N GLY A 279 -1.70 -6.87 19.21
CA GLY A 279 -1.43 -8.25 18.82
C GLY A 279 -0.80 -9.07 19.95
N MET A 280 0.24 -8.53 20.60
CA MET A 280 0.90 -9.17 21.74
C MET A 280 -0.04 -9.34 22.94
N PHE A 281 -0.84 -8.31 23.27
CA PHE A 281 -1.86 -8.38 24.31
C PHE A 281 -2.85 -9.51 24.05
N MET A 282 -3.36 -9.63 22.84
CA MET A 282 -4.31 -10.66 22.45
C MET A 282 -3.69 -12.06 22.45
N HIS A 283 -2.41 -12.18 22.17
CA HIS A 283 -1.68 -13.45 22.31
C HIS A 283 -1.66 -13.96 23.75
N LEU A 284 -1.51 -13.06 24.72
CA LEU A 284 -1.49 -13.43 26.14
C LEU A 284 -2.88 -13.82 26.68
N HIS A 285 -3.92 -13.07 26.28
CA HIS A 285 -5.25 -13.19 26.88
C HIS A 285 -6.18 -14.10 26.09
N HIS A 286 -5.95 -14.27 24.78
CA HIS A 286 -6.79 -15.05 23.86
C HIS A 286 -5.93 -15.83 22.86
N PRO A 287 -5.05 -16.74 23.31
CA PRO A 287 -4.14 -17.48 22.40
C PRO A 287 -4.87 -18.39 21.42
N GLU A 288 -6.14 -18.72 21.69
CA GLU A 288 -6.98 -19.63 20.91
C GLU A 288 -7.62 -19.02 19.67
N ILE A 289 -7.62 -17.69 19.55
CA ILE A 289 -8.30 -17.02 18.43
C ILE A 289 -7.50 -17.11 17.12
N ASN A 290 -8.19 -16.92 16.01
CA ASN A 290 -7.47 -16.69 14.76
C ASN A 290 -6.76 -15.34 14.84
N SER A 291 -5.47 -15.31 14.54
CA SER A 291 -4.62 -14.13 14.66
C SER A 291 -5.11 -12.91 13.85
N ILE A 292 -5.88 -13.10 12.77
CA ILE A 292 -6.47 -12.02 11.98
C ILE A 292 -7.55 -11.27 12.78
N ASP A 293 -8.19 -11.94 13.74
CA ASP A 293 -9.24 -11.37 14.59
C ASP A 293 -8.68 -10.58 15.79
N ALA A 294 -7.37 -10.64 16.04
CA ALA A 294 -6.75 -10.02 17.21
C ALA A 294 -7.11 -8.53 17.36
N LEU A 295 -6.90 -7.72 16.32
CA LEU A 295 -7.22 -6.28 16.37
C LEU A 295 -8.74 -6.02 16.47
N PRO A 296 -9.60 -6.59 15.61
CA PRO A 296 -11.04 -6.37 15.69
C PRO A 296 -11.64 -6.80 17.03
N LEU A 297 -11.24 -7.96 17.55
CA LEU A 297 -11.74 -8.47 18.82
C LEU A 297 -11.29 -7.59 20.00
N TYR A 298 -10.03 -7.14 20.01
CA TYR A 298 -9.54 -6.19 21.01
C TYR A 298 -10.36 -4.90 21.05
N LEU A 299 -10.64 -4.30 19.88
CA LEU A 299 -11.41 -3.08 19.77
C LEU A 299 -12.84 -3.22 20.33
N VAL A 300 -13.45 -4.40 20.17
CA VAL A 300 -14.81 -4.67 20.69
C VAL A 300 -14.79 -4.93 22.18
N THR A 301 -13.81 -5.69 22.67
CA THR A 301 -13.85 -6.29 24.01
C THR A 301 -13.22 -5.39 25.08
N TYR A 302 -12.14 -4.70 24.74
CA TYR A 302 -11.29 -3.97 25.70
C TYR A 302 -11.40 -2.46 25.64
N LEU A 303 -11.95 -1.90 24.57
CA LEU A 303 -12.18 -0.45 24.50
C LEU A 303 -13.60 -0.08 24.93
N PRO A 304 -13.80 1.17 25.43
CA PRO A 304 -15.14 1.72 25.57
C PRO A 304 -15.93 1.58 24.27
N GLN A 305 -17.19 1.21 24.34
CA GLN A 305 -18.02 0.83 23.18
C GLN A 305 -17.99 1.88 22.04
N TRP A 306 -18.03 3.16 22.38
CA TRP A 306 -17.97 4.25 21.40
C TRP A 306 -16.60 4.32 20.69
N LEU A 307 -15.50 4.13 21.45
CA LEU A 307 -14.15 4.15 20.91
C LEU A 307 -13.85 2.88 20.09
N GLY A 308 -14.33 1.73 20.57
CA GLY A 308 -14.26 0.46 19.83
C GLY A 308 -14.96 0.55 18.48
N GLY A 309 -16.17 1.14 18.43
CA GLY A 309 -16.89 1.35 17.18
C GLY A 309 -16.18 2.33 16.22
N ILE A 310 -15.57 3.41 16.74
CA ILE A 310 -14.70 4.31 15.96
C ILE A 310 -13.51 3.50 15.40
N GLY A 311 -12.85 2.70 16.24
CA GLY A 311 -11.72 1.86 15.83
C GLY A 311 -12.08 0.87 14.72
N LEU A 312 -13.20 0.17 14.85
CA LEU A 312 -13.70 -0.76 13.81
C LEU A 312 -14.00 -0.04 12.49
N GLY A 313 -14.69 1.11 12.57
CA GLY A 313 -14.94 1.96 11.40
C GLY A 313 -13.64 2.43 10.74
N THR A 314 -12.65 2.78 11.55
CA THR A 314 -11.33 3.22 11.09
C THR A 314 -10.55 2.09 10.40
N VAL A 315 -10.55 0.88 10.96
CA VAL A 315 -9.90 -0.29 10.35
C VAL A 315 -10.57 -0.65 9.02
N LEU A 316 -11.91 -0.63 8.99
CA LEU A 316 -12.67 -0.88 7.77
C LEU A 316 -12.36 0.17 6.69
N LEU A 317 -12.39 1.45 7.03
CA LEU A 317 -12.00 2.54 6.13
C LEU A 317 -10.54 2.45 5.68
N SER A 318 -9.65 1.95 6.56
CA SER A 318 -8.25 1.74 6.22
C SER A 318 -8.10 0.68 5.14
N ALA A 319 -8.79 -0.44 5.25
CA ALA A 319 -8.77 -1.49 4.23
C ALA A 319 -9.41 -1.01 2.92
N LEU A 320 -10.64 -0.48 2.97
CA LEU A 320 -11.39 -0.01 1.78
C LEU A 320 -10.70 1.16 1.08
N GLY A 321 -10.15 2.12 1.84
CA GLY A 321 -9.41 3.26 1.29
C GLY A 321 -8.12 2.85 0.61
N SER A 322 -7.43 1.81 1.11
CA SER A 322 -6.24 1.27 0.44
C SER A 322 -6.61 0.53 -0.85
N ILE A 323 -7.65 -0.29 -0.85
CA ILE A 323 -8.16 -0.91 -2.09
C ILE A 323 -8.46 0.19 -3.11
N ALA A 324 -9.19 1.21 -2.71
CA ALA A 324 -9.60 2.33 -3.54
C ALA A 324 -8.39 3.07 -4.14
N GLY A 325 -7.42 3.48 -3.32
CA GLY A 325 -6.24 4.20 -3.77
C GLY A 325 -5.33 3.36 -4.68
N LEU A 326 -5.13 2.08 -4.36
CA LEU A 326 -4.35 1.16 -5.17
C LEU A 326 -5.03 0.87 -6.52
N ALA A 327 -6.33 0.62 -6.51
CA ALA A 327 -7.11 0.38 -7.72
C ALA A 327 -7.14 1.62 -8.64
N LEU A 328 -7.16 2.84 -8.07
CA LEU A 328 -6.99 4.08 -8.82
C LEU A 328 -5.64 4.12 -9.55
N GLY A 329 -4.56 3.71 -8.88
CA GLY A 329 -3.24 3.61 -9.51
C GLY A 329 -3.23 2.69 -10.72
N VAL A 330 -3.82 1.49 -10.61
CA VAL A 330 -3.99 0.54 -11.72
C VAL A 330 -4.84 1.16 -12.84
N GLY A 331 -5.98 1.77 -12.49
CA GLY A 331 -6.85 2.43 -13.46
C GLY A 331 -6.14 3.55 -14.24
N THR A 332 -5.29 4.33 -13.55
CA THR A 332 -4.50 5.39 -14.19
C THR A 332 -3.49 4.80 -15.18
N MET A 333 -2.74 3.76 -14.78
CA MET A 333 -1.77 3.09 -15.66
C MET A 333 -2.45 2.45 -16.88
N ILE A 334 -3.53 1.71 -16.68
CA ILE A 334 -4.26 1.09 -17.81
C ILE A 334 -4.77 2.16 -18.76
N SER A 335 -5.38 3.23 -18.25
CA SER A 335 -5.90 4.32 -19.08
C SER A 335 -4.78 5.05 -19.85
N ARG A 336 -3.68 5.42 -19.18
CA ARG A 336 -2.60 6.23 -19.76
C ARG A 336 -1.57 5.41 -20.55
N ASP A 337 -1.19 4.24 -20.03
CA ASP A 337 -0.08 3.48 -20.60
C ASP A 337 -0.55 2.45 -21.63
N ILE A 338 -1.81 2.02 -21.57
CA ILE A 338 -2.38 1.02 -22.47
C ILE A 338 -3.41 1.65 -23.41
N VAL A 339 -4.54 2.12 -22.86
CA VAL A 339 -5.69 2.55 -23.69
C VAL A 339 -5.33 3.74 -24.56
N SER A 340 -4.67 4.76 -24.02
CA SER A 340 -4.30 5.95 -24.80
C SER A 340 -3.28 5.67 -25.90
N LYS A 341 -2.47 4.60 -25.76
CA LYS A 341 -1.44 4.23 -26.76
C LYS A 341 -1.96 3.27 -27.82
N ILE A 342 -2.89 2.37 -27.45
CA ILE A 342 -3.50 1.43 -28.39
C ILE A 342 -4.66 2.10 -29.16
N TRP A 343 -5.46 2.87 -28.44
CA TRP A 343 -6.63 3.55 -29.00
C TRP A 343 -6.33 5.05 -29.17
N LEU A 344 -5.58 5.38 -30.20
CA LEU A 344 -5.11 6.74 -30.52
C LEU A 344 -6.21 7.82 -30.63
N LYS A 345 -7.47 7.41 -30.78
CA LYS A 345 -8.66 8.29 -30.82
C LYS A 345 -9.45 8.27 -29.49
N ALA A 346 -8.87 7.75 -28.41
CA ALA A 346 -9.59 7.73 -27.13
C ALA A 346 -9.86 9.17 -26.65
N THR A 347 -11.15 9.52 -26.54
CA THR A 347 -11.57 10.79 -25.97
C THR A 347 -11.26 10.86 -24.48
N ALA A 348 -11.22 12.07 -23.90
CA ALA A 348 -11.06 12.25 -22.46
C ALA A 348 -12.09 11.45 -21.64
N ALA A 349 -13.33 11.38 -22.12
CA ALA A 349 -14.39 10.54 -21.54
C ALA A 349 -14.05 9.04 -21.64
N GLY A 350 -13.52 8.58 -22.78
CA GLY A 350 -13.12 7.19 -22.97
C GLY A 350 -11.98 6.79 -22.03
N GLN A 351 -10.99 7.65 -21.81
CA GLN A 351 -9.90 7.43 -20.85
C GLN A 351 -10.42 7.36 -19.41
N LEU A 352 -11.36 8.23 -19.03
CA LEU A 352 -11.99 8.21 -17.72
C LEU A 352 -12.76 6.91 -17.48
N TRP A 353 -13.55 6.45 -18.48
CA TRP A 353 -14.27 5.19 -18.40
C TRP A 353 -13.31 3.99 -18.34
N ALA A 354 -12.21 4.01 -19.10
CA ALA A 354 -11.19 2.98 -19.02
C ALA A 354 -10.58 2.88 -17.61
N SER A 355 -10.25 4.02 -16.97
CA SER A 355 -9.79 4.04 -15.58
C SER A 355 -10.82 3.41 -14.63
N ARG A 356 -12.09 3.80 -14.73
CA ARG A 356 -13.18 3.32 -13.87
C ARG A 356 -13.45 1.83 -14.04
N LEU A 357 -13.50 1.34 -15.28
CA LEU A 357 -13.69 -0.09 -15.54
C LEU A 357 -12.50 -0.93 -15.07
N SER A 358 -11.28 -0.41 -15.16
CA SER A 358 -10.09 -1.08 -14.63
C SER A 358 -10.11 -1.18 -13.11
N VAL A 359 -10.61 -0.16 -12.41
CA VAL A 359 -10.82 -0.20 -10.95
C VAL A 359 -11.80 -1.30 -10.58
N LEU A 360 -12.94 -1.39 -11.30
CA LEU A 360 -13.91 -2.46 -11.08
C LEU A 360 -13.28 -3.84 -11.34
N ALA A 361 -12.64 -4.00 -12.48
CA ALA A 361 -12.08 -5.28 -12.91
C ALA A 361 -11.02 -5.81 -11.93
N VAL A 362 -10.08 -4.94 -11.49
CA VAL A 362 -9.04 -5.35 -10.52
C VAL A 362 -9.63 -5.65 -9.15
N SER A 363 -10.65 -4.92 -8.72
CA SER A 363 -11.32 -5.18 -7.43
C SER A 363 -12.06 -6.50 -7.43
N VAL A 364 -12.77 -6.82 -8.51
CA VAL A 364 -13.47 -8.12 -8.67
C VAL A 364 -12.45 -9.27 -8.76
N ALA A 365 -11.39 -9.12 -9.55
CA ALA A 365 -10.34 -10.13 -9.67
C ALA A 365 -9.65 -10.41 -8.32
N ALA A 366 -9.35 -9.36 -7.55
CA ALA A 366 -8.79 -9.51 -6.21
C ALA A 366 -9.75 -10.23 -5.25
N MET A 367 -11.04 -9.92 -5.33
CA MET A 367 -12.06 -10.60 -4.51
C MET A 367 -12.14 -12.10 -4.85
N VAL A 368 -12.15 -12.46 -6.13
CA VAL A 368 -12.13 -13.88 -6.57
C VAL A 368 -10.90 -14.58 -6.03
N PHE A 369 -9.73 -13.94 -6.12
CA PHE A 369 -8.48 -14.50 -5.60
C PHE A 369 -8.52 -14.70 -4.07
N VAL A 370 -9.11 -13.77 -3.32
CA VAL A 370 -9.28 -13.87 -1.85
C VAL A 370 -10.13 -15.07 -1.46
N PHE A 371 -11.21 -15.36 -2.20
CA PHE A 371 -12.05 -16.56 -1.92
C PHE A 371 -11.27 -17.87 -2.05
N MET A 372 -10.19 -17.89 -2.81
CA MET A 372 -9.32 -19.07 -2.95
C MET A 372 -8.26 -19.16 -1.84
N HIS A 373 -8.05 -18.08 -1.05
CA HIS A 373 -6.94 -17.95 -0.10
C HIS A 373 -7.37 -17.28 1.22
N LEU A 374 -8.51 -17.65 1.77
CA LEU A 374 -9.13 -17.01 2.95
C LEU A 374 -8.24 -17.07 4.21
N ASP A 375 -7.50 -18.15 4.42
CA ASP A 375 -6.66 -18.38 5.61
C ASP A 375 -5.22 -17.85 5.48
N SER A 376 -4.96 -17.03 4.47
CA SER A 376 -3.62 -16.54 4.18
C SER A 376 -3.21 -15.32 5.03
N SER A 377 -1.92 -15.03 5.08
CA SER A 377 -1.37 -13.87 5.80
C SER A 377 -1.51 -12.58 4.99
N VAL A 378 -2.11 -11.56 5.60
CA VAL A 378 -2.26 -10.22 4.98
C VAL A 378 -0.90 -9.61 4.64
N LEU A 379 0.10 -9.73 5.52
CA LEU A 379 1.43 -9.16 5.29
C LEU A 379 2.22 -9.90 4.20
N GLU A 380 2.06 -11.22 4.09
CA GLU A 380 2.76 -11.99 3.03
C GLU A 380 2.35 -11.53 1.63
N TRP A 381 1.06 -11.30 1.40
CA TRP A 381 0.58 -10.74 0.13
C TRP A 381 1.13 -9.35 -0.15
N ASN A 382 1.27 -8.51 0.89
CA ASN A 382 1.88 -7.19 0.73
C ASN A 382 3.39 -7.26 0.45
N TYR A 383 4.15 -8.14 1.10
CA TYR A 383 5.57 -8.33 0.79
C TYR A 383 5.78 -8.86 -0.63
N LEU A 384 4.96 -9.82 -1.08
CA LEU A 384 4.97 -10.28 -2.46
C LEU A 384 4.66 -9.14 -3.45
N SER A 385 3.65 -8.33 -3.13
CA SER A 385 3.30 -7.14 -3.90
C SER A 385 4.47 -6.16 -4.04
N MET A 386 5.18 -5.88 -2.93
CA MET A 386 6.33 -4.99 -2.92
C MET A 386 7.50 -5.57 -3.74
N ALA A 387 7.77 -6.86 -3.60
CA ALA A 387 8.80 -7.56 -4.35
C ALA A 387 8.56 -7.50 -5.86
N LEU A 388 7.33 -7.75 -6.32
CA LEU A 388 6.98 -7.70 -7.74
C LEU A 388 7.15 -6.30 -8.35
N ARG A 389 6.70 -5.26 -7.64
CA ARG A 389 6.91 -3.87 -8.09
C ARG A 389 8.38 -3.48 -8.08
N GLY A 390 9.08 -3.85 -7.00
CA GLY A 390 10.49 -3.54 -6.84
C GLY A 390 11.37 -4.16 -7.91
N SER A 391 11.15 -5.44 -8.20
CA SER A 391 11.93 -6.21 -9.16
C SER A 391 11.86 -5.68 -10.60
N GLY A 392 10.72 -5.12 -11.00
CA GLY A 392 10.56 -4.60 -12.36
C GLY A 392 10.90 -3.13 -12.54
N ILE A 393 10.86 -2.32 -11.46
CA ILE A 393 10.81 -0.86 -11.62
C ILE A 393 11.88 -0.13 -10.79
N PHE A 394 12.17 -0.57 -9.56
CA PHE A 394 12.94 0.23 -8.60
C PHE A 394 14.33 0.63 -9.10
N LEU A 395 15.19 -0.34 -9.44
CA LEU A 395 16.55 -0.04 -9.91
C LEU A 395 16.55 0.67 -11.27
N PRO A 396 15.75 0.25 -12.29
CA PRO A 396 15.61 1.03 -13.52
C PRO A 396 15.21 2.48 -13.28
N LEU A 397 14.24 2.75 -12.41
CA LEU A 397 13.83 4.11 -12.05
C LEU A 397 14.94 4.88 -11.35
N THR A 398 15.67 4.23 -10.46
CA THR A 398 16.82 4.82 -9.77
C THR A 398 17.88 5.24 -10.76
N PHE A 399 18.21 4.39 -11.72
CA PHE A 399 19.21 4.72 -12.75
C PHE A 399 18.72 5.81 -13.71
N CYS A 400 17.43 5.86 -14.07
CA CYS A 400 16.87 6.99 -14.83
C CYS A 400 17.02 8.32 -14.09
N ILE A 401 16.88 8.32 -12.76
CA ILE A 401 16.94 9.56 -11.96
C ILE A 401 18.38 10.01 -11.74
N PHE A 402 19.30 9.09 -11.39
CA PHE A 402 20.67 9.43 -11.00
C PHE A 402 21.68 9.41 -12.18
N PHE A 403 21.37 8.67 -13.23
CA PHE A 403 22.19 8.54 -14.43
C PHE A 403 21.36 8.77 -15.72
N PRO A 404 20.66 9.93 -15.82
CA PRO A 404 19.71 10.16 -16.92
C PRO A 404 20.41 10.05 -18.28
N GLY A 405 19.84 9.24 -19.15
CA GLY A 405 20.36 9.02 -20.49
C GLY A 405 21.70 8.29 -20.61
N ARG A 406 22.32 7.84 -19.52
CA ARG A 406 23.63 7.14 -19.58
C ARG A 406 23.52 5.64 -19.80
N VAL A 407 22.42 5.03 -19.39
CA VAL A 407 22.22 3.58 -19.54
C VAL A 407 21.66 3.29 -20.93
N ARG A 408 22.24 2.29 -21.62
CA ARG A 408 21.74 1.83 -22.91
C ARG A 408 20.31 1.29 -22.77
N ALA A 409 19.36 1.78 -23.58
CA ALA A 409 17.94 1.50 -23.47
C ALA A 409 17.63 -0.01 -23.48
N SER A 410 18.28 -0.80 -24.35
CA SER A 410 18.10 -2.25 -24.40
C SER A 410 18.49 -2.96 -23.11
N MET A 411 19.53 -2.48 -22.42
CA MET A 411 19.97 -3.05 -21.14
C MET A 411 19.03 -2.68 -20.00
N GLY A 412 18.44 -1.46 -20.01
CA GLY A 412 17.37 -1.09 -19.09
C GLY A 412 16.15 -1.98 -19.22
N VAL A 413 15.71 -2.25 -20.45
CA VAL A 413 14.60 -3.19 -20.73
C VAL A 413 14.97 -4.62 -20.30
N ALA A 414 16.19 -5.08 -20.58
CA ALA A 414 16.66 -6.40 -20.16
C ALA A 414 16.69 -6.53 -18.62
N ALA A 415 17.15 -5.49 -17.92
CA ALA A 415 17.12 -5.43 -16.46
C ALA A 415 15.70 -5.63 -15.92
N MET A 416 14.72 -4.87 -16.43
CA MET A 416 13.32 -4.99 -16.04
C MET A 416 12.77 -6.39 -16.29
N GLY A 417 12.98 -6.94 -17.50
CA GLY A 417 12.51 -8.27 -17.88
C GLY A 417 13.11 -9.37 -17.02
N ALA A 418 14.43 -9.34 -16.81
CA ALA A 418 15.15 -10.30 -15.99
C ALA A 418 14.72 -10.24 -14.50
N GLY A 419 14.53 -9.04 -13.97
CA GLY A 419 14.04 -8.87 -12.61
C GLY A 419 12.63 -9.41 -12.39
N ILE A 420 11.70 -9.11 -13.30
CA ILE A 420 10.33 -9.65 -13.26
C ILE A 420 10.35 -11.18 -13.39
N PHE A 421 11.13 -11.70 -14.32
CA PHE A 421 11.27 -13.15 -14.52
C PHE A 421 11.81 -13.83 -13.26
N ALA A 422 12.87 -13.31 -12.66
CA ALA A 422 13.42 -13.84 -11.43
C ALA A 422 12.40 -13.76 -10.26
N ALA A 423 11.69 -12.66 -10.11
CA ALA A 423 10.69 -12.52 -9.05
C ALA A 423 9.56 -13.56 -9.15
N LEU A 424 9.13 -13.91 -10.36
CA LEU A 424 8.04 -14.86 -10.60
C LEU A 424 8.48 -16.32 -10.55
N PHE A 425 9.64 -16.63 -11.12
CA PHE A 425 10.03 -18.01 -11.42
C PHE A 425 11.16 -18.54 -10.56
N TRP A 426 11.86 -17.73 -9.75
CA TRP A 426 13.01 -18.15 -8.96
C TRP A 426 12.76 -19.40 -8.12
N LYS A 427 11.64 -19.44 -7.40
CA LYS A 427 11.25 -20.57 -6.56
C LYS A 427 11.05 -21.90 -7.32
N HIS A 428 10.81 -21.83 -8.63
CA HIS A 428 10.60 -23.00 -9.48
C HIS A 428 11.87 -23.47 -10.19
N ILE A 429 12.82 -22.56 -10.37
CA ILE A 429 14.03 -22.81 -11.19
C ILE A 429 15.24 -23.07 -10.30
N SER A 430 15.32 -22.42 -9.16
CA SER A 430 16.48 -22.49 -8.26
C SER A 430 16.27 -23.52 -7.15
N PRO A 431 17.27 -24.37 -6.88
CA PRO A 431 17.28 -25.23 -5.72
C PRO A 431 17.54 -24.46 -4.40
N TRP A 432 17.93 -23.20 -4.48
CA TRP A 432 18.25 -22.39 -3.31
C TRP A 432 17.01 -21.71 -2.76
N GLU A 433 16.75 -21.86 -1.46
CA GLU A 433 15.64 -21.23 -0.72
C GLU A 433 15.87 -19.74 -0.43
N ILE A 434 16.43 -19.01 -1.40
CA ILE A 434 16.65 -17.55 -1.29
C ILE A 434 15.39 -16.83 -1.73
N ASN A 435 15.05 -15.76 -1.00
CA ASN A 435 13.90 -14.93 -1.38
C ASN A 435 14.08 -14.36 -2.80
N SER A 436 13.07 -14.54 -3.65
CA SER A 436 13.11 -14.17 -5.08
C SER A 436 13.41 -12.68 -5.35
N LEU A 437 13.20 -11.80 -4.38
CA LEU A 437 13.55 -10.39 -4.50
C LEU A 437 15.08 -10.19 -4.67
N LEU A 438 15.88 -10.93 -3.92
CA LEU A 438 17.34 -10.76 -3.96
C LEU A 438 17.93 -11.06 -5.35
N PRO A 439 17.70 -12.26 -5.94
CA PRO A 439 18.18 -12.53 -7.31
C PRO A 439 17.57 -11.55 -8.33
N ALA A 440 16.31 -11.13 -8.16
CA ALA A 440 15.72 -10.17 -9.08
C ALA A 440 16.46 -8.82 -9.07
N LEU A 441 16.83 -8.31 -7.89
CA LEU A 441 17.63 -7.09 -7.78
C LEU A 441 19.07 -7.27 -8.31
N VAL A 442 19.67 -8.44 -8.09
CA VAL A 442 21.00 -8.74 -8.63
C VAL A 442 20.99 -8.73 -10.16
N TYR A 443 20.02 -9.39 -10.81
CA TYR A 443 19.88 -9.33 -12.28
C TYR A 443 19.60 -7.92 -12.78
N ASN A 444 18.74 -7.15 -12.10
CA ASN A 444 18.52 -5.76 -12.45
C ASN A 444 19.84 -4.98 -12.46
N LEU A 445 20.57 -5.05 -11.33
CA LEU A 445 21.83 -4.32 -11.17
C LEU A 445 22.87 -4.73 -12.20
N PHE A 446 23.00 -6.03 -12.48
CA PHE A 446 23.91 -6.57 -13.46
C PHE A 446 23.68 -5.97 -14.85
N PHE A 447 22.45 -6.03 -15.38
CA PHE A 447 22.15 -5.47 -16.69
C PHE A 447 22.27 -3.94 -16.74
N LEU A 448 21.90 -3.23 -15.66
CA LEU A 448 22.03 -1.78 -15.58
C LEU A 448 23.49 -1.33 -15.55
N LEU A 449 24.36 -2.04 -14.85
CA LEU A 449 25.81 -1.76 -14.83
C LEU A 449 26.45 -2.02 -16.20
N ILE A 450 26.10 -3.11 -16.87
CA ILE A 450 26.53 -3.34 -18.26
C ILE A 450 26.05 -2.22 -19.18
N GLY A 451 24.77 -1.83 -19.04
CA GLY A 451 24.19 -0.75 -19.82
C GLY A 451 24.86 0.61 -19.58
N LEU A 452 25.30 0.86 -18.36
CA LEU A 452 26.07 2.06 -17.98
C LEU A 452 27.50 2.02 -18.57
N ALA A 453 28.16 0.85 -18.49
CA ALA A 453 29.52 0.67 -19.01
C ALA A 453 29.58 0.76 -20.55
N TRP A 454 28.57 0.27 -21.26
CA TRP A 454 28.51 0.35 -22.71
C TRP A 454 28.04 1.72 -23.23
N GLY A 455 27.47 2.56 -22.36
CA GLY A 455 26.98 3.90 -22.68
C GLY A 455 25.83 3.92 -23.70
N LYS A 456 25.24 5.07 -23.95
CA LYS A 456 24.47 5.30 -25.19
C LYS A 456 25.48 5.33 -26.34
N LYS A 457 25.39 4.39 -27.29
CA LYS A 457 25.94 4.64 -28.63
C LYS A 457 25.18 5.87 -29.12
N GLY A 458 25.93 6.95 -29.44
CA GLY A 458 25.34 8.14 -30.02
C GLY A 458 24.45 7.73 -31.21
N GLU A 459 23.17 8.06 -31.14
CA GLU A 459 22.30 8.26 -32.28
C GLU A 459 22.54 9.65 -32.81
#